data_2bd62b7eb388515044c5edebd771c0f9
#
_entry.id   2bd62b7eb388515044c5edebd771c0f9
#
_cell.length_a   1.000
_cell.length_b   1.000
_cell.length_c   1.000
_cell.angle_alpha   90.00
_cell.angle_beta   90.00
_cell.angle_gamma   90.00
#
_symmetry.space_group_name_H-M   'P 1'
#
loop_
_entity.id
_entity.type
_entity.pdbx_description
1 polymer ?
#
loop_
_entity_poly.entity_id
_entity_poly.type
_entity_poly.pdbx_seq_one_letter_code
_entity_poly.pdbx_strand_id
1 'polypeptide(L)'
;ALRHRFCGIHFFNPPRYMHLVELIPCQVSDAEMLDHLEEFLVTTLGKGVIRAKDTPNFIANRIGVFSLLATMHHGRAFDFGFDLVDALTGTLIGRPKSATFRTADVVGLDTLAHVINTMRDTLAEDPWHAYFTVPDWLQGLIQQGALGEKVKRGVYQKINNEIHVLDLGTQTYRLADAEANDDLKQL
;
A
#
# COMPACT_ATOMS: atom_id res chain seq x y z
N ALA A 1 25.93 -16.23 -21.28
CA ALA A 1 25.77 -17.60 -20.81
C ALA A 1 24.83 -17.78 -19.61
N LEU A 2 24.47 -16.71 -18.84
CA LEU A 2 23.67 -16.83 -17.61
C LEU A 2 22.25 -16.23 -17.72
N ARG A 3 21.83 -15.72 -18.87
CA ARG A 3 20.52 -15.05 -19.03
C ARG A 3 19.32 -15.95 -18.70
N HIS A 4 19.39 -17.23 -19.03
CA HIS A 4 18.35 -18.20 -18.72
C HIS A 4 18.23 -18.53 -17.22
N ARG A 5 19.25 -18.19 -16.43
CA ARG A 5 19.26 -18.35 -14.96
C ARG A 5 18.94 -17.06 -14.21
N PHE A 6 18.30 -16.09 -14.86
CA PHE A 6 17.94 -14.81 -14.27
C PHE A 6 16.42 -14.66 -14.16
N CYS A 7 15.94 -14.16 -13.02
CA CYS A 7 14.56 -13.75 -12.78
C CYS A 7 14.53 -12.67 -11.70
N GLY A 8 13.42 -11.96 -11.58
CA GLY A 8 13.16 -11.08 -10.46
C GLY A 8 12.53 -11.85 -9.29
N ILE A 9 12.87 -11.47 -8.06
CA ILE A 9 12.18 -11.90 -6.84
C ILE A 9 11.82 -10.66 -6.05
N HIS A 10 10.53 -10.40 -5.91
CA HIS A 10 10.03 -9.22 -5.20
C HIS A 10 9.47 -9.63 -3.84
N PHE A 11 10.16 -9.24 -2.77
CA PHE A 11 9.73 -9.39 -1.39
C PHE A 11 9.01 -8.12 -0.93
N PHE A 12 8.07 -8.27 0.00
CA PHE A 12 7.37 -7.16 0.64
C PHE A 12 8.00 -6.86 2.01
N ASN A 13 8.10 -5.59 2.37
CA ASN A 13 8.68 -5.16 3.64
C ASN A 13 7.67 -5.25 4.80
N PRO A 14 8.08 -5.77 5.96
CA PRO A 14 9.37 -6.40 6.22
C PRO A 14 9.37 -7.87 5.74
N PRO A 15 10.38 -8.31 4.96
CA PRO A 15 10.36 -9.60 4.27
C PRO A 15 10.30 -10.80 5.21
N ARG A 16 10.73 -10.64 6.45
CA ARG A 16 10.65 -11.69 7.48
C ARG A 16 9.20 -12.05 7.82
N TYR A 17 8.29 -11.07 7.83
CA TYR A 17 6.91 -11.23 8.28
C TYR A 17 5.91 -11.32 7.12
N MET A 18 6.22 -10.66 6.01
CA MET A 18 5.35 -10.67 4.83
C MET A 18 5.42 -12.03 4.14
N HIS A 19 4.26 -12.66 3.99
CA HIS A 19 4.18 -14.02 3.43
C HIS A 19 4.33 -14.04 1.91
N LEU A 20 3.79 -13.04 1.21
CA LEU A 20 3.78 -12.98 -0.24
C LEU A 20 5.16 -12.69 -0.83
N VAL A 21 5.49 -13.41 -1.91
CA VAL A 21 6.63 -13.17 -2.79
C VAL A 21 6.17 -13.25 -4.24
N GLU A 22 6.55 -12.28 -5.06
CA GLU A 22 6.35 -12.34 -6.50
C GLU A 22 7.62 -12.85 -7.17
N LEU A 23 7.48 -13.90 -7.97
CA LEU A 23 8.53 -14.46 -8.82
C LEU A 23 8.29 -13.97 -10.25
N ILE A 24 9.24 -13.20 -10.80
CA ILE A 24 9.09 -12.49 -12.07
C ILE A 24 10.04 -13.10 -13.11
N PRO A 25 9.55 -14.03 -13.95
CA PRO A 25 10.33 -14.57 -15.05
C PRO A 25 10.62 -13.51 -16.11
N CYS A 26 11.83 -13.55 -16.68
CA CYS A 26 12.13 -12.88 -17.93
C CYS A 26 11.80 -13.79 -19.13
N GLN A 27 11.79 -13.24 -20.34
CA GLN A 27 11.46 -13.99 -21.56
C GLN A 27 12.33 -15.24 -21.79
N VAL A 28 13.53 -15.27 -21.24
CA VAL A 28 14.52 -16.33 -21.43
C VAL A 28 14.78 -17.13 -20.14
N SER A 29 14.01 -16.90 -19.08
CA SER A 29 14.18 -17.63 -17.82
C SER A 29 13.87 -19.11 -18.02
N ASP A 30 14.72 -19.97 -17.50
CA ASP A 30 14.55 -21.42 -17.54
C ASP A 30 13.41 -21.85 -16.59
N ALA A 31 12.50 -22.68 -17.10
CA ALA A 31 11.31 -23.10 -16.36
C ALA A 31 11.66 -24.01 -15.16
N GLU A 32 12.60 -24.93 -15.33
CA GLU A 32 13.03 -25.86 -14.27
C GLU A 32 13.72 -25.08 -13.14
N MET A 33 14.55 -24.09 -13.48
CA MET A 33 15.16 -23.19 -12.51
C MET A 33 14.09 -22.41 -11.71
N LEU A 34 13.03 -21.93 -12.37
CA LEU A 34 11.94 -21.23 -11.70
C LEU A 34 11.14 -22.16 -10.76
N ASP A 35 10.90 -23.40 -11.18
CA ASP A 35 10.21 -24.39 -10.35
C ASP A 35 11.01 -24.73 -9.08
N HIS A 36 12.32 -24.97 -9.21
CA HIS A 36 13.19 -25.19 -8.05
C HIS A 36 13.26 -23.99 -7.12
N LEU A 37 13.27 -22.77 -7.68
CA LEU A 37 13.30 -21.54 -6.89
C LEU A 37 11.97 -21.34 -6.14
N GLU A 38 10.83 -21.57 -6.79
CA GLU A 38 9.53 -21.54 -6.16
C GLU A 38 9.43 -22.56 -5.03
N GLU A 39 9.86 -23.81 -5.27
CA GLU A 39 9.92 -24.84 -4.24
C GLU A 39 10.75 -24.41 -3.03
N PHE A 40 11.94 -23.84 -3.26
CA PHE A 40 12.78 -23.30 -2.18
C PHE A 40 12.08 -22.18 -1.41
N LEU A 41 11.45 -21.23 -2.09
CA LEU A 41 10.73 -20.12 -1.46
C LEU A 41 9.55 -20.61 -0.60
N VAL A 42 8.83 -21.63 -1.07
CA VAL A 42 7.69 -22.21 -0.37
C VAL A 42 8.15 -23.10 0.79
N THR A 43 9.02 -24.09 0.53
CA THR A 43 9.35 -25.12 1.51
C THR A 43 10.36 -24.69 2.55
N THR A 44 11.36 -23.89 2.14
CA THR A 44 12.45 -23.46 3.03
C THR A 44 12.16 -22.11 3.69
N LEU A 45 11.62 -21.15 2.94
CA LEU A 45 11.34 -19.80 3.48
C LEU A 45 9.89 -19.62 3.95
N GLY A 46 9.00 -20.60 3.73
CA GLY A 46 7.60 -20.53 4.15
C GLY A 46 6.81 -19.42 3.47
N LYS A 47 7.14 -19.10 2.21
CA LYS A 47 6.48 -18.03 1.45
C LYS A 47 5.30 -18.54 0.61
N GLY A 48 4.31 -17.68 0.41
CA GLY A 48 3.32 -17.84 -0.65
C GLY A 48 3.84 -17.18 -1.93
N VAL A 49 4.10 -17.99 -2.95
CA VAL A 49 4.69 -17.50 -4.20
C VAL A 49 3.61 -17.30 -5.26
N ILE A 50 3.71 -16.18 -5.99
CA ILE A 50 2.93 -15.94 -7.19
C ILE A 50 3.88 -15.61 -8.35
N ARG A 51 3.68 -16.23 -9.52
CA ARG A 51 4.43 -15.90 -10.73
C ARG A 51 3.79 -14.68 -11.38
N ALA A 52 4.52 -13.58 -11.40
CA ALA A 52 4.08 -12.32 -11.99
C ALA A 52 4.74 -12.08 -13.35
N LYS A 53 4.05 -11.39 -14.25
CA LYS A 53 4.66 -10.89 -15.48
C LYS A 53 5.62 -9.74 -15.17
N ASP A 54 6.65 -9.60 -15.98
CA ASP A 54 7.56 -8.45 -15.94
C ASP A 54 6.84 -7.21 -16.52
N THR A 55 5.98 -6.63 -15.73
CA THR A 55 5.16 -5.45 -16.06
C THR A 55 5.27 -4.42 -14.93
N PRO A 56 5.03 -3.13 -15.19
CA PRO A 56 5.14 -2.08 -14.17
C PRO A 56 4.34 -2.42 -12.90
N ASN A 57 5.01 -2.33 -11.74
CA ASN A 57 4.47 -2.61 -10.40
C ASN A 57 3.94 -4.04 -10.18
N PHE A 58 4.21 -4.97 -11.07
CA PHE A 58 3.83 -6.39 -11.01
C PHE A 58 2.34 -6.60 -10.69
N ILE A 59 1.99 -7.44 -9.70
CA ILE A 59 0.61 -7.75 -9.32
C ILE A 59 0.22 -7.01 -8.04
N ALA A 60 0.95 -7.23 -6.94
CA ALA A 60 0.49 -6.82 -5.63
C ALA A 60 0.56 -5.30 -5.42
N ASN A 61 1.58 -4.62 -5.96
CA ASN A 61 1.62 -3.16 -5.93
C ASN A 61 0.49 -2.55 -6.76
N ARG A 62 0.16 -3.10 -7.93
CA ARG A 62 -0.98 -2.61 -8.72
C ARG A 62 -2.30 -2.75 -7.96
N ILE A 63 -2.58 -3.93 -7.41
CA ILE A 63 -3.81 -4.20 -6.66
C ILE A 63 -3.84 -3.36 -5.38
N GLY A 64 -2.72 -3.31 -4.65
CA GLY A 64 -2.63 -2.58 -3.38
C GLY A 64 -2.83 -1.08 -3.57
N VAL A 65 -2.12 -0.47 -4.50
CA VAL A 65 -2.25 0.98 -4.75
C VAL A 65 -3.62 1.33 -5.33
N PHE A 66 -4.15 0.51 -6.26
CA PHE A 66 -5.53 0.69 -6.73
C PHE A 66 -6.53 0.66 -5.57
N SER A 67 -6.41 -0.32 -4.67
CA SER A 67 -7.29 -0.45 -3.51
C SER A 67 -7.21 0.75 -2.56
N LEU A 68 -6.00 1.27 -2.33
CA LEU A 68 -5.80 2.50 -1.53
C LEU A 68 -6.44 3.71 -2.21
N LEU A 69 -6.18 3.93 -3.50
CA LEU A 69 -6.72 5.05 -4.25
C LEU A 69 -8.25 5.00 -4.36
N ALA A 70 -8.83 3.84 -4.62
CA ALA A 70 -10.29 3.67 -4.66
C ALA A 70 -10.91 4.03 -3.29
N THR A 71 -10.31 3.56 -2.20
CA THR A 71 -10.77 3.89 -0.84
C THR A 71 -10.62 5.39 -0.56
N MET A 72 -9.51 6.02 -0.94
CA MET A 72 -9.28 7.45 -0.79
C MET A 72 -10.31 8.28 -1.58
N HIS A 73 -10.58 7.87 -2.83
CA HIS A 73 -11.56 8.52 -3.70
C HIS A 73 -12.98 8.45 -3.12
N HIS A 74 -13.42 7.26 -2.71
CA HIS A 74 -14.77 7.08 -2.15
C HIS A 74 -14.89 7.72 -0.77
N GLY A 75 -13.91 7.60 0.11
CA GLY A 75 -13.90 8.27 1.40
C GLY A 75 -14.07 9.78 1.26
N ARG A 76 -13.39 10.38 0.27
CA ARG A 76 -13.53 11.80 -0.04
C ARG A 76 -14.92 12.14 -0.60
N ALA A 77 -15.46 11.30 -1.49
CA ALA A 77 -16.80 11.52 -2.07
C ALA A 77 -17.92 11.50 -1.02
N PHE A 78 -17.74 10.76 0.06
CA PHE A 78 -18.67 10.70 1.20
C PHE A 78 -18.32 11.69 2.33
N ASP A 79 -17.30 12.51 2.16
CA ASP A 79 -16.78 13.44 3.18
C ASP A 79 -16.40 12.76 4.51
N PHE A 80 -15.88 11.53 4.44
CA PHE A 80 -15.46 10.78 5.62
C PHE A 80 -14.05 11.21 6.07
N GLY A 81 -13.87 11.35 7.39
CA GLY A 81 -12.55 11.53 8.00
C GLY A 81 -11.67 10.29 7.84
N PHE A 82 -10.36 10.48 7.87
CA PHE A 82 -9.38 9.39 7.66
C PHE A 82 -9.50 8.27 8.70
N ASP A 83 -9.78 8.62 9.96
CA ASP A 83 -9.98 7.66 11.05
C ASP A 83 -11.24 6.81 10.87
N LEU A 84 -12.35 7.41 10.41
CA LEU A 84 -13.56 6.67 10.07
C LEU A 84 -13.32 5.72 8.90
N VAL A 85 -12.66 6.17 7.83
CA VAL A 85 -12.32 5.31 6.70
C VAL A 85 -11.43 4.14 7.14
N ASP A 86 -10.45 4.39 8.00
CA ASP A 86 -9.58 3.32 8.53
C ASP A 86 -10.36 2.35 9.42
N ALA A 87 -11.32 2.83 10.22
CA ALA A 87 -12.21 1.97 11.01
C ALA A 87 -13.04 1.03 10.11
N LEU A 88 -13.61 1.58 9.02
CA LEU A 88 -14.42 0.81 8.06
C LEU A 88 -13.60 -0.16 7.21
N THR A 89 -12.37 0.19 6.84
CA THR A 89 -11.56 -0.56 5.87
C THR A 89 -10.45 -1.41 6.50
N GLY A 90 -10.47 -1.57 7.81
CA GLY A 90 -9.53 -2.38 8.57
C GLY A 90 -10.04 -3.79 8.85
N THR A 91 -10.02 -4.15 10.13
CA THR A 91 -10.35 -5.51 10.61
C THR A 91 -11.80 -5.91 10.34
N LEU A 92 -12.71 -4.97 10.21
CA LEU A 92 -14.12 -5.24 9.88
C LEU A 92 -14.29 -5.98 8.55
N ILE A 93 -13.42 -5.70 7.59
CA ILE A 93 -13.43 -6.35 6.26
C ILE A 93 -12.28 -7.35 6.08
N GLY A 94 -11.70 -7.82 7.16
CA GLY A 94 -10.61 -8.81 7.14
C GLY A 94 -9.25 -8.25 6.70
N ARG A 95 -9.07 -6.94 6.65
CA ARG A 95 -7.78 -6.31 6.36
C ARG A 95 -6.91 -6.15 7.61
N PRO A 96 -5.61 -5.91 7.46
CA PRO A 96 -4.73 -5.58 8.59
C PRO A 96 -5.26 -4.39 9.39
N LYS A 97 -4.90 -4.34 10.67
CA LYS A 97 -5.28 -3.27 11.59
C LYS A 97 -4.81 -1.87 11.14
N SER A 98 -3.81 -1.81 10.28
CA SER A 98 -3.34 -0.56 9.66
C SER A 98 -4.31 0.02 8.62
N ALA A 99 -5.31 -0.77 8.18
CA ALA A 99 -6.36 -0.33 7.25
C ALA A 99 -5.81 0.38 5.98
N THR A 100 -6.31 1.57 5.66
CA THR A 100 -5.95 2.32 4.43
C THR A 100 -4.89 3.40 4.70
N PHE A 101 -5.21 4.38 5.54
CA PHE A 101 -4.35 5.56 5.74
C PHE A 101 -3.16 5.29 6.67
N ARG A 102 -3.34 4.46 7.70
CA ARG A 102 -2.18 3.99 8.49
C ARG A 102 -1.24 3.12 7.66
N THR A 103 -1.77 2.34 6.69
CA THR A 103 -0.93 1.60 5.74
C THR A 103 -0.15 2.57 4.85
N ALA A 104 -0.77 3.66 4.38
CA ALA A 104 -0.07 4.69 3.61
C ALA A 104 1.08 5.32 4.42
N ASP A 105 0.87 5.61 5.71
CA ASP A 105 1.91 6.12 6.61
C ASP A 105 3.06 5.12 6.83
N VAL A 106 2.76 3.82 6.96
CA VAL A 106 3.77 2.75 7.10
C VAL A 106 4.59 2.59 5.83
N VAL A 107 3.95 2.60 4.66
CA VAL A 107 4.63 2.54 3.34
C VAL A 107 5.52 3.77 3.13
N GLY A 108 5.09 4.90 3.62
CA GLY A 108 5.67 6.21 3.38
C GLY A 108 4.95 6.95 2.26
N LEU A 109 4.47 8.15 2.57
CA LEU A 109 3.63 8.94 1.66
C LEU A 109 4.35 9.32 0.36
N ASP A 110 5.64 9.61 0.43
CA ASP A 110 6.50 9.86 -0.74
C ASP A 110 6.69 8.60 -1.60
N THR A 111 6.87 7.45 -0.98
CA THR A 111 6.97 6.16 -1.68
C THR A 111 5.65 5.84 -2.38
N LEU A 112 4.52 6.01 -1.69
CA LEU A 112 3.19 5.82 -2.27
C LEU A 112 2.96 6.75 -3.47
N ALA A 113 3.27 8.03 -3.34
CA ALA A 113 3.16 8.99 -4.43
C ALA A 113 4.04 8.62 -5.63
N HIS A 114 5.27 8.13 -5.38
CA HIS A 114 6.15 7.66 -6.45
C HIS A 114 5.54 6.47 -7.20
N VAL A 115 4.99 5.48 -6.50
CA VAL A 115 4.34 4.32 -7.13
C VAL A 115 3.10 4.74 -7.92
N ILE A 116 2.26 5.63 -7.39
CA ILE A 116 1.10 6.18 -8.12
C ILE A 116 1.54 6.85 -9.43
N ASN A 117 2.54 7.71 -9.38
CA ASN A 117 3.07 8.39 -10.58
C ASN A 117 3.64 7.39 -11.58
N THR A 118 4.37 6.37 -11.13
CA THR A 118 4.87 5.29 -12.00
C THR A 118 3.71 4.57 -12.68
N MET A 119 2.63 4.25 -11.97
CA MET A 119 1.44 3.63 -12.55
C MET A 119 0.77 4.54 -13.59
N ARG A 120 0.61 5.82 -13.28
CA ARG A 120 0.07 6.79 -14.23
C ARG A 120 0.90 6.85 -15.52
N ASP A 121 2.22 6.93 -15.38
CA ASP A 121 3.12 7.17 -16.51
C ASP A 121 3.36 5.90 -17.36
N THR A 122 3.15 4.70 -16.80
CA THR A 122 3.46 3.43 -17.47
C THR A 122 2.26 2.55 -17.81
N LEU A 123 1.07 2.85 -17.30
CA LEU A 123 -0.15 2.05 -17.46
C LEU A 123 -1.27 2.84 -18.17
N ALA A 124 -0.94 3.51 -19.27
CA ALA A 124 -1.89 4.36 -20.02
C ALA A 124 -3.16 3.62 -20.46
N GLU A 125 -3.04 2.32 -20.78
CA GLU A 125 -4.16 1.48 -21.23
C GLU A 125 -4.91 0.79 -20.08
N ASP A 126 -4.55 1.07 -18.82
CA ASP A 126 -5.24 0.49 -17.68
C ASP A 126 -6.65 1.10 -17.54
N PRO A 127 -7.72 0.29 -17.38
CA PRO A 127 -9.08 0.80 -17.21
C PRO A 127 -9.25 1.83 -16.08
N TRP A 128 -8.35 1.79 -15.10
CA TRP A 128 -8.36 2.67 -13.93
C TRP A 128 -7.33 3.81 -14.02
N HIS A 129 -6.71 4.01 -15.18
CA HIS A 129 -5.67 5.01 -15.38
C HIS A 129 -6.05 6.41 -14.88
N ALA A 130 -7.31 6.83 -15.09
CA ALA A 130 -7.82 8.14 -14.65
C ALA A 130 -7.73 8.34 -13.12
N TYR A 131 -7.67 7.26 -12.35
CA TYR A 131 -7.58 7.30 -10.88
C TYR A 131 -6.12 7.28 -10.36
N PHE A 132 -5.13 7.03 -11.21
CA PHE A 132 -3.72 7.05 -10.81
C PHE A 132 -3.21 8.49 -10.69
N THR A 133 -3.84 9.23 -9.78
CA THR A 133 -3.50 10.63 -9.49
C THR A 133 -3.21 10.76 -7.99
N VAL A 134 -2.09 11.40 -7.67
CA VAL A 134 -1.73 11.69 -6.28
C VAL A 134 -2.71 12.73 -5.73
N PRO A 135 -3.46 12.45 -4.66
CA PRO A 135 -4.38 13.42 -4.08
C PRO A 135 -3.68 14.69 -3.59
N ASP A 136 -4.33 15.84 -3.69
CA ASP A 136 -3.75 17.14 -3.30
C ASP A 136 -3.31 17.18 -1.82
N TRP A 137 -4.11 16.60 -0.93
CA TRP A 137 -3.77 16.50 0.49
C TRP A 137 -2.49 15.70 0.74
N LEU A 138 -2.28 14.64 -0.06
CA LEU A 138 -1.08 13.79 0.02
C LEU A 138 0.15 14.57 -0.47
N GLN A 139 0.02 15.32 -1.57
CA GLN A 139 1.08 16.21 -2.03
C GLN A 139 1.40 17.30 -0.98
N GLY A 140 0.39 17.88 -0.36
CA GLY A 140 0.55 18.88 0.71
C GLY A 140 1.33 18.33 1.91
N LEU A 141 1.05 17.10 2.36
CA LEU A 141 1.81 16.48 3.43
C LEU A 141 3.28 16.24 3.03
N ILE A 142 3.52 15.74 1.82
CA ILE A 142 4.89 15.51 1.32
C ILE A 142 5.68 16.82 1.28
N GLN A 143 5.09 17.91 0.78
CA GLN A 143 5.72 19.22 0.72
C GLN A 143 6.09 19.76 2.12
N GLN A 144 5.30 19.42 3.14
CA GLN A 144 5.55 19.76 4.54
C GLN A 144 6.56 18.83 5.23
N GLY A 145 7.11 17.83 4.52
CA GLY A 145 7.99 16.81 5.09
C GLY A 145 7.28 15.80 6.00
N ALA A 146 5.95 15.75 5.97
CA ALA A 146 5.14 14.75 6.68
C ALA A 146 5.05 13.48 5.82
N LEU A 147 6.01 12.55 6.00
CA LEU A 147 6.23 11.41 5.12
C LEU A 147 5.76 10.07 5.72
N GLY A 148 4.99 10.11 6.79
CA GLY A 148 4.47 8.94 7.48
C GLY A 148 5.32 8.50 8.68
N GLU A 149 5.30 7.21 8.99
CA GLU A 149 5.87 6.65 10.23
C GLU A 149 7.39 6.89 10.35
N LYS A 150 8.12 6.87 9.24
CA LYS A 150 9.58 7.08 9.22
C LYS A 150 10.02 8.45 9.79
N VAL A 151 9.13 9.46 9.72
CA VAL A 151 9.35 10.79 10.31
C VAL A 151 8.38 11.08 11.47
N LYS A 152 7.58 10.06 11.87
CA LYS A 152 6.58 10.14 12.95
C LYS A 152 5.47 11.19 12.69
N ARG A 153 5.28 11.58 11.47
CA ARG A 153 4.26 12.52 11.00
C ARG A 153 3.83 12.18 9.58
N GLY A 154 2.55 11.94 9.38
CA GLY A 154 1.91 11.63 8.10
C GLY A 154 0.45 12.00 8.14
N VAL A 155 -0.43 11.12 7.71
CA VAL A 155 -1.88 11.26 7.93
C VAL A 155 -2.18 11.22 9.42
N TYR A 156 -1.43 10.39 10.15
CA TYR A 156 -1.45 10.34 11.60
C TYR A 156 -0.14 10.85 12.19
N GLN A 157 -0.25 11.35 13.41
CA GLN A 157 0.91 11.64 14.25
C GLN A 157 0.59 11.40 15.72
N LYS A 158 1.62 11.14 16.53
CA LYS A 158 1.48 10.99 17.98
C LYS A 158 1.88 12.30 18.66
N ILE A 159 0.95 12.91 19.41
CA ILE A 159 1.16 14.13 20.19
C ILE A 159 0.82 13.78 21.64
N ASN A 160 1.71 14.05 22.59
CA ASN A 160 1.50 13.80 24.03
C ASN A 160 0.97 12.39 24.34
N ASN A 161 1.47 11.39 23.63
CA ASN A 161 1.08 9.98 23.73
C ASN A 161 -0.31 9.63 23.16
N GLU A 162 -1.02 10.58 22.58
CA GLU A 162 -2.31 10.42 21.92
C GLU A 162 -2.17 10.40 20.39
N ILE A 163 -3.01 9.64 19.71
CA ILE A 163 -3.02 9.56 18.25
C ILE A 163 -3.88 10.69 17.70
N HIS A 164 -3.30 11.52 16.88
CA HIS A 164 -3.97 12.58 16.14
C HIS A 164 -4.01 12.23 14.66
N VAL A 165 -5.07 12.68 13.99
CA VAL A 165 -5.32 12.49 12.56
C VAL A 165 -5.48 13.84 11.88
N LEU A 166 -5.00 13.95 10.64
CA LEU A 166 -5.19 15.16 9.83
C LEU A 166 -6.67 15.34 9.51
N ASP A 167 -7.19 16.50 9.81
CA ASP A 167 -8.51 16.95 9.37
C ASP A 167 -8.36 17.75 8.07
N LEU A 168 -9.06 17.34 7.02
CA LEU A 168 -8.95 17.97 5.70
C LEU A 168 -9.67 19.32 5.61
N GLY A 169 -10.68 19.54 6.43
CA GLY A 169 -11.43 20.79 6.45
C GLY A 169 -10.62 21.93 7.07
N THR A 170 -9.97 21.64 8.20
CA THR A 170 -9.21 22.63 8.98
C THR A 170 -7.72 22.63 8.62
N GLN A 171 -7.22 21.62 7.92
CA GLN A 171 -5.79 21.39 7.64
C GLN A 171 -4.93 21.30 8.91
N THR A 172 -5.53 20.86 10.01
CA THR A 172 -4.86 20.67 11.30
C THR A 172 -5.03 19.26 11.81
N TYR A 173 -4.22 18.88 12.79
CA TYR A 173 -4.35 17.56 13.44
C TYR A 173 -5.33 17.65 14.60
N ARG A 174 -6.36 16.81 14.60
CA ARG A 174 -7.30 16.61 15.70
C ARG A 174 -7.06 15.27 16.38
N LEU A 175 -7.56 15.08 17.58
CA LEU A 175 -7.56 13.76 18.22
C LEU A 175 -8.32 12.78 17.31
N ALA A 176 -7.73 11.61 17.09
CA ALA A 176 -8.40 10.56 16.31
C ALA A 176 -9.62 10.05 17.12
N ASP A 177 -10.74 9.92 16.44
CA ASP A 177 -11.99 9.49 17.08
C ASP A 177 -11.94 7.98 17.34
N ALA A 178 -11.90 7.62 18.63
CA ALA A 178 -11.96 6.23 19.05
C ALA A 178 -13.42 5.70 19.09
N GLU A 179 -14.40 6.59 19.22
CA GLU A 179 -15.83 6.21 19.33
C GLU A 179 -16.37 5.71 18.00
N ALA A 180 -15.90 6.26 16.86
CA ALA A 180 -16.22 5.71 15.53
C ALA A 180 -15.88 4.21 15.41
N ASN A 181 -14.92 3.72 16.21
CA ASN A 181 -14.58 2.29 16.26
C ASN A 181 -15.56 1.47 17.12
N ASP A 182 -16.20 2.04 18.10
CA ASP A 182 -17.06 1.28 19.03
C ASP A 182 -18.49 1.16 18.50
N ASP A 183 -19.03 2.20 17.86
CA ASP A 183 -20.32 2.14 17.17
C ASP A 183 -20.29 1.16 15.98
N LEU A 184 -19.16 1.09 15.25
CA LEU A 184 -18.98 0.16 14.13
C LEU A 184 -18.77 -1.31 14.56
N LYS A 185 -18.38 -1.57 15.80
CA LYS A 185 -18.29 -2.95 16.34
C LYS A 185 -19.67 -3.57 16.63
N GLN A 186 -20.72 -2.77 16.61
CA GLN A 186 -22.10 -3.22 16.83
C GLN A 186 -22.84 -3.55 15.52
N LEU A 187 -22.20 -3.29 14.35
CA LEU A 187 -22.68 -3.67 13.02
C LEU A 187 -22.15 -5.05 12.63
#